data_5832b83f4565380b066b0f62afd70891
#
_entry.id   5832b83f4565380b066b0f62afd70891
#
_cell.length_a   1.000
_cell.length_b   1.000
_cell.length_c   1.000
_cell.angle_alpha   90.00
_cell.angle_beta   90.00
_cell.angle_gamma   90.00
#
_symmetry.space_group_name_H-M   'P 1'
#
loop_
_entity.id
_entity.type
_entity.pdbx_description
1 polymer ?
#
loop_
_entity_poly.entity_id
_entity_poly.type
_entity_poly.pdbx_seq_one_letter_code
_entity_poly.pdbx_strand_id
1 'polypeptide(L)'
;MELIETDVLVVGAGPAGLTASALLARSGVNAIGITKYGGTADSPRAHITNQRTVEVLRDLGVEGLLRESAMPQDIMGTQIFATSFAGLELSRTTAWGAGIDRKTDYERASPSAMCNISQHKLEPIILEAARRHGAEIRFNAELIDLHQDQTGVTARIRDRSSNNEYDIRCKYLIGADGGRSLVASNIGFDFEGEFNIGEAISVWLDVDLTKFTAHRSGAIAFIAPQSSDIWMSIWPCVAPWTEWNPFFFRHGWAPGSTDEKVLQGYIREAIGDPDVAFKIKKITPWQVNHVVARRYRIGRVFLAGDAAHRHSPANGLGSNTSIQDSYNLAWKLASVLSGGANDSLLDTYSEERQPVGRQVVNRAMKSHVEIEPWSEAAGLRAGMTEGDARTNLAELFGDSVRGEQRRKALLAGVDLMDYQFNAHGVELGQRYRSSAIPLAEPFPEYTRDRELYFQPSTVPGSHLPHVWVRRNEERVSTLDLIDYVGFTLLTGIGGNAWNEAARAVAAELSVPIKTARLGLRQEFDDLLGDWTKIREVSDRGCLLVRPDRFIAWRNSGLPSDPTGELRRVMLSLLGRGTAPA
;
A
#
# COMPACT_ATOMS: atom_id res chain seq x y z
N MET A 1 24.62 -31.55 6.81
CA MET A 1 23.96 -30.41 6.14
C MET A 1 24.27 -29.18 6.97
N GLU A 2 24.63 -28.07 6.37
CA GLU A 2 24.94 -26.83 7.10
C GLU A 2 23.64 -26.28 7.75
N LEU A 3 23.71 -25.90 9.02
CA LEU A 3 22.62 -25.26 9.75
C LEU A 3 23.01 -23.81 10.05
N ILE A 4 22.19 -22.88 9.57
CA ILE A 4 22.32 -21.44 9.84
C ILE A 4 21.25 -21.03 10.83
N GLU A 5 21.61 -20.23 11.81
CA GLU A 5 20.66 -19.72 12.82
C GLU A 5 20.42 -18.21 12.64
N THR A 6 19.18 -17.79 12.79
CA THR A 6 18.76 -16.37 12.75
C THR A 6 17.55 -16.15 13.66
N ASP A 7 17.24 -14.90 14.01
CA ASP A 7 16.00 -14.61 14.75
C ASP A 7 14.77 -14.64 13.84
N VAL A 8 14.88 -14.05 12.64
CA VAL A 8 13.77 -13.98 11.69
C VAL A 8 14.23 -14.38 10.28
N LEU A 9 13.51 -15.31 9.66
CA LEU A 9 13.66 -15.61 8.23
C LEU A 9 12.53 -14.94 7.45
N VAL A 10 12.88 -14.13 6.44
CA VAL A 10 11.94 -13.50 5.52
C VAL A 10 11.99 -14.22 4.19
N VAL A 11 10.93 -14.90 3.79
CA VAL A 11 10.83 -15.63 2.52
C VAL A 11 10.13 -14.78 1.48
N GLY A 12 10.89 -14.33 0.49
CA GLY A 12 10.46 -13.43 -0.58
C GLY A 12 11.14 -12.06 -0.49
N ALA A 13 11.64 -11.55 -1.63
CA ALA A 13 12.26 -10.23 -1.75
C ALA A 13 11.47 -9.30 -2.69
N GLY A 14 10.13 -9.38 -2.63
CA GLY A 14 9.22 -8.39 -3.18
C GLY A 14 9.03 -7.20 -2.22
N PRO A 15 8.08 -6.28 -2.51
CA PRO A 15 7.88 -5.08 -1.69
C PRO A 15 7.68 -5.36 -0.20
N ALA A 16 6.88 -6.38 0.17
CA ALA A 16 6.70 -6.77 1.58
C ALA A 16 8.00 -7.28 2.20
N GLY A 17 8.65 -8.27 1.58
CA GLY A 17 9.82 -8.91 2.16
C GLY A 17 11.03 -7.99 2.27
N LEU A 18 11.29 -7.14 1.26
CA LEU A 18 12.36 -6.14 1.31
C LEU A 18 12.10 -5.11 2.41
N THR A 19 10.84 -4.64 2.54
CA THR A 19 10.46 -3.70 3.61
C THR A 19 10.59 -4.34 4.99
N ALA A 20 10.13 -5.59 5.17
CA ALA A 20 10.30 -6.31 6.43
C ALA A 20 11.78 -6.46 6.80
N SER A 21 12.63 -6.86 5.84
CA SER A 21 14.07 -7.01 6.05
C SER A 21 14.74 -5.68 6.42
N ALA A 22 14.39 -4.59 5.75
CA ALA A 22 14.91 -3.25 6.06
C ALA A 22 14.55 -2.81 7.48
N LEU A 23 13.31 -2.99 7.88
CA LEU A 23 12.79 -2.57 9.18
C LEU A 23 13.31 -3.42 10.33
N LEU A 24 13.44 -4.72 10.14
CA LEU A 24 14.03 -5.64 11.13
C LEU A 24 15.51 -5.31 11.35
N ALA A 25 16.29 -5.12 10.27
CA ALA A 25 17.69 -4.74 10.37
C ALA A 25 17.87 -3.38 11.06
N ARG A 26 17.06 -2.37 10.71
CA ARG A 26 17.03 -1.07 11.39
C ARG A 26 16.76 -1.18 12.89
N SER A 27 15.97 -2.16 13.30
CA SER A 27 15.65 -2.44 14.71
C SER A 27 16.69 -3.33 15.40
N GLY A 28 17.80 -3.68 14.74
CA GLY A 28 18.86 -4.53 15.28
C GLY A 28 18.49 -6.01 15.40
N VAL A 29 17.45 -6.47 14.73
CA VAL A 29 17.06 -7.89 14.69
C VAL A 29 17.95 -8.64 13.69
N ASN A 30 18.51 -9.77 14.13
CA ASN A 30 19.23 -10.67 13.24
C ASN A 30 18.22 -11.35 12.31
N ALA A 31 18.16 -10.92 11.04
CA ALA A 31 17.21 -11.40 10.06
C ALA A 31 17.88 -11.71 8.71
N ILE A 32 17.47 -12.81 8.08
CA ILE A 32 17.90 -13.20 6.74
C ILE A 32 16.68 -13.14 5.81
N GLY A 33 16.78 -12.36 4.74
CA GLY A 33 15.84 -12.39 3.63
C GLY A 33 16.29 -13.35 2.53
N ILE A 34 15.40 -14.16 1.97
CA ILE A 34 15.72 -15.06 0.87
C ILE A 34 14.77 -14.89 -0.31
N THR A 35 15.25 -15.11 -1.51
CA THR A 35 14.42 -15.20 -2.72
C THR A 35 15.01 -16.16 -3.74
N LYS A 36 14.13 -16.90 -4.41
CA LYS A 36 14.51 -17.82 -5.50
C LYS A 36 14.99 -17.11 -6.77
N TYR A 37 14.78 -15.83 -6.89
CA TYR A 37 15.17 -15.02 -8.04
C TYR A 37 16.58 -14.48 -7.88
N GLY A 38 17.26 -14.22 -9.00
CA GLY A 38 18.62 -13.68 -9.03
C GLY A 38 18.71 -12.17 -8.79
N GLY A 39 17.57 -11.49 -8.58
CA GLY A 39 17.47 -10.05 -8.37
C GLY A 39 16.06 -9.63 -8.00
N THR A 40 15.83 -8.33 -7.97
CA THR A 40 14.51 -7.71 -7.82
C THR A 40 13.64 -7.91 -9.06
N ALA A 41 12.40 -7.44 -9.04
CA ALA A 41 11.47 -7.58 -10.16
C ALA A 41 12.08 -7.07 -11.49
N ASP A 42 11.89 -7.84 -12.56
CA ASP A 42 12.44 -7.60 -13.90
C ASP A 42 11.38 -7.06 -14.90
N SER A 43 10.20 -6.74 -14.40
CA SER A 43 9.08 -6.25 -15.22
C SER A 43 8.16 -5.34 -14.41
N PRO A 44 7.50 -4.37 -15.08
CA PRO A 44 6.50 -3.53 -14.42
C PRO A 44 5.30 -4.38 -13.99
N ARG A 45 4.87 -4.15 -12.76
CA ARG A 45 3.67 -4.75 -12.15
C ARG A 45 2.87 -3.62 -11.50
N ALA A 46 2.81 -3.59 -10.15
CA ALA A 46 2.29 -2.44 -9.44
C ALA A 46 3.03 -1.15 -9.85
N HIS A 47 2.31 -0.03 -9.94
CA HIS A 47 2.91 1.23 -10.38
C HIS A 47 2.43 2.45 -9.57
N ILE A 48 1.36 2.35 -8.77
CA ILE A 48 0.90 3.44 -7.91
C ILE A 48 1.45 3.25 -6.50
N THR A 49 2.15 4.27 -6.00
CA THR A 49 2.64 4.32 -4.63
C THR A 49 1.92 5.44 -3.89
N ASN A 50 1.00 5.07 -2.99
CA ASN A 50 0.17 6.01 -2.26
C ASN A 50 0.91 6.72 -1.13
N GLN A 51 0.31 7.76 -0.57
CA GLN A 51 0.93 8.59 0.47
C GLN A 51 1.39 7.76 1.67
N ARG A 52 0.58 6.80 2.14
CA ARG A 52 0.95 5.95 3.29
C ARG A 52 2.22 5.13 3.04
N THR A 53 2.38 4.61 1.83
CA THR A 53 3.59 3.89 1.44
C THR A 53 4.79 4.82 1.32
N VAL A 54 4.61 6.01 0.75
CA VAL A 54 5.70 7.01 0.68
C VAL A 54 6.13 7.44 2.08
N GLU A 55 5.21 7.55 3.07
CA GLU A 55 5.56 7.79 4.48
C GLU A 55 6.45 6.70 5.07
N VAL A 56 6.22 5.42 4.73
CA VAL A 56 7.09 4.31 5.14
C VAL A 56 8.47 4.44 4.49
N LEU A 57 8.53 4.77 3.19
CA LEU A 57 9.80 4.98 2.48
C LEU A 57 10.54 6.23 2.95
N ARG A 58 9.80 7.28 3.35
CA ARG A 58 10.36 8.46 4.04
C ARG A 58 10.99 8.07 5.35
N ASP A 59 10.33 7.27 6.16
CA ASP A 59 10.85 6.76 7.42
C ASP A 59 12.10 5.89 7.24
N LEU A 60 12.17 5.11 6.16
CA LEU A 60 13.36 4.35 5.75
C LEU A 60 14.48 5.22 5.13
N GLY A 61 14.26 6.54 4.96
CA GLY A 61 15.26 7.47 4.43
C GLY A 61 15.48 7.41 2.92
N VAL A 62 14.53 6.87 2.15
CA VAL A 62 14.65 6.69 0.69
C VAL A 62 13.61 7.46 -0.14
N GLU A 63 12.82 8.34 0.47
CA GLU A 63 11.85 9.18 -0.26
C GLU A 63 12.51 10.02 -1.35
N GLY A 64 13.74 10.52 -1.14
CA GLY A 64 14.49 11.27 -2.15
C GLY A 64 14.76 10.47 -3.42
N LEU A 65 15.26 9.24 -3.27
CA LEU A 65 15.50 8.31 -4.39
C LEU A 65 14.19 7.95 -5.12
N LEU A 66 13.10 7.80 -4.35
CA LEU A 66 11.77 7.54 -4.93
C LEU A 66 11.33 8.69 -5.82
N ARG A 67 11.44 9.95 -5.35
CA ARG A 67 11.04 11.15 -6.09
C ARG A 67 11.84 11.36 -7.37
N GLU A 68 13.14 11.04 -7.36
CA GLU A 68 14.00 11.13 -8.54
C GLU A 68 13.63 10.11 -9.63
N SER A 69 13.07 8.97 -9.25
CA SER A 69 12.78 7.83 -10.14
C SER A 69 11.32 7.75 -10.59
N ALA A 70 10.42 8.43 -9.90
CA ALA A 70 8.98 8.31 -10.08
C ALA A 70 8.40 9.44 -10.96
N MET A 71 7.28 9.15 -11.62
CA MET A 71 6.39 10.18 -12.17
C MET A 71 5.69 10.87 -10.98
N PRO A 72 5.84 12.20 -10.83
CA PRO A 72 5.25 12.92 -9.70
C PRO A 72 3.73 13.06 -9.82
N GLN A 73 3.07 13.31 -8.68
CA GLN A 73 1.62 13.35 -8.56
C GLN A 73 0.95 14.38 -9.49
N ASP A 74 1.58 15.51 -9.73
CA ASP A 74 1.02 16.61 -10.53
C ASP A 74 0.85 16.28 -12.02
N ILE A 75 1.66 15.36 -12.56
CA ILE A 75 1.57 14.92 -13.97
C ILE A 75 0.93 13.53 -14.17
N MET A 76 0.58 12.82 -13.08
CA MET A 76 -0.08 11.52 -13.18
C MET A 76 -1.61 11.60 -13.08
N GLY A 77 -2.14 12.75 -12.73
CA GLY A 77 -3.49 12.90 -12.18
C GLY A 77 -4.64 12.95 -13.18
N THR A 78 -4.40 12.97 -14.49
CA THR A 78 -5.49 12.88 -15.47
C THR A 78 -5.65 11.45 -15.98
N GLN A 79 -6.87 10.94 -15.99
CA GLN A 79 -7.19 9.65 -16.61
C GLN A 79 -8.07 9.91 -17.83
N ILE A 80 -7.71 9.34 -18.98
CA ILE A 80 -8.43 9.51 -20.24
C ILE A 80 -9.24 8.26 -20.58
N PHE A 81 -10.42 8.49 -21.17
CA PHE A 81 -11.31 7.47 -21.69
C PHE A 81 -11.50 7.76 -23.18
N ALA A 82 -11.01 6.88 -24.05
CA ALA A 82 -10.94 7.15 -25.47
C ALA A 82 -11.17 5.88 -26.32
N THR A 83 -11.43 6.08 -27.62
CA THR A 83 -11.52 4.97 -28.58
C THR A 83 -10.15 4.47 -29.02
N SER A 84 -9.16 5.33 -29.07
CA SER A 84 -7.72 5.07 -29.22
C SER A 84 -6.93 6.30 -28.76
N PHE A 85 -5.59 6.20 -28.65
CA PHE A 85 -4.77 7.37 -28.29
C PHE A 85 -4.89 8.51 -29.33
N ALA A 86 -4.93 8.17 -30.62
CA ALA A 86 -5.12 9.12 -31.73
C ALA A 86 -6.60 9.40 -32.05
N GLY A 87 -7.53 8.65 -31.44
CA GLY A 87 -8.96 8.70 -31.73
C GLY A 87 -9.76 9.69 -30.88
N LEU A 88 -11.04 9.37 -30.73
CA LEU A 88 -11.98 10.22 -29.99
C LEU A 88 -11.77 10.07 -28.49
N GLU A 89 -11.53 11.17 -27.82
CA GLU A 89 -11.62 11.24 -26.36
C GLU A 89 -13.09 11.39 -25.96
N LEU A 90 -13.55 10.49 -25.10
CA LEU A 90 -14.95 10.40 -24.68
C LEU A 90 -15.17 11.09 -23.33
N SER A 91 -14.18 11.03 -22.44
CA SER A 91 -14.23 11.67 -21.14
C SER A 91 -12.83 11.76 -20.50
N ARG A 92 -12.75 12.52 -19.41
CA ARG A 92 -11.59 12.59 -18.49
C ARG A 92 -12.07 12.58 -17.05
N THR A 93 -11.22 12.08 -16.16
CA THR A 93 -11.38 12.30 -14.71
C THR A 93 -10.05 12.70 -14.09
N THR A 94 -10.10 13.30 -12.91
CA THR A 94 -8.93 13.63 -12.11
C THR A 94 -8.75 12.58 -11.02
N ALA A 95 -7.52 12.15 -10.82
CA ALA A 95 -7.15 11.06 -9.94
C ALA A 95 -6.15 11.52 -8.89
N TRP A 96 -6.10 10.82 -7.79
CA TRP A 96 -5.05 10.90 -6.79
C TRP A 96 -4.77 12.31 -6.28
N GLY A 97 -5.84 13.07 -6.04
CA GLY A 97 -5.74 14.43 -5.51
C GLY A 97 -5.25 15.48 -6.51
N ALA A 98 -5.13 15.18 -7.80
CA ALA A 98 -4.74 16.17 -8.81
C ALA A 98 -5.85 17.18 -9.14
N GLY A 99 -7.11 16.81 -8.93
CA GLY A 99 -8.25 17.71 -9.12
C GLY A 99 -8.29 18.83 -8.06
N ILE A 100 -8.74 20.01 -8.47
CA ILE A 100 -8.81 21.20 -7.61
C ILE A 100 -9.61 20.92 -6.31
N ASP A 101 -10.67 20.12 -6.40
CA ASP A 101 -11.53 19.78 -5.27
C ASP A 101 -10.91 18.78 -4.28
N ARG A 102 -9.85 18.06 -4.68
CA ARG A 102 -9.22 17.00 -3.90
C ARG A 102 -7.81 17.34 -3.45
N LYS A 103 -7.12 18.27 -4.12
CA LYS A 103 -5.72 18.60 -3.88
C LYS A 103 -5.44 18.93 -2.40
N THR A 104 -6.26 19.79 -1.80
CA THR A 104 -6.09 20.18 -0.40
C THR A 104 -6.30 19.03 0.58
N ASP A 105 -7.20 18.08 0.28
CA ASP A 105 -7.40 16.87 1.10
C ASP A 105 -6.12 16.04 1.16
N TYR A 106 -5.45 15.83 0.01
CA TYR A 106 -4.20 15.09 -0.06
C TYR A 106 -3.02 15.83 0.59
N GLU A 107 -2.88 17.14 0.34
CA GLU A 107 -1.79 17.94 0.92
C GLU A 107 -1.89 18.07 2.45
N ARG A 108 -3.09 18.01 3.01
CA ARG A 108 -3.33 18.04 4.48
C ARG A 108 -3.18 16.68 5.13
N ALA A 109 -3.33 15.60 4.38
CA ALA A 109 -3.34 14.26 4.95
C ALA A 109 -1.94 13.71 5.23
N SER A 110 -0.92 14.15 4.48
CA SER A 110 0.43 13.57 4.54
C SER A 110 1.51 14.60 4.19
N PRO A 111 2.72 14.51 4.79
CA PRO A 111 3.88 15.28 4.35
C PRO A 111 4.44 14.82 2.99
N SER A 112 3.98 13.67 2.54
CA SER A 112 4.47 12.97 1.36
C SER A 112 3.43 12.97 0.25
N ALA A 113 3.84 13.33 -0.98
CA ALA A 113 3.01 13.16 -2.16
C ALA A 113 3.06 11.70 -2.63
N MET A 114 1.96 11.20 -3.17
CA MET A 114 1.97 9.93 -3.88
C MET A 114 2.66 10.05 -5.25
N CYS A 115 2.98 8.93 -5.87
CA CYS A 115 3.67 8.93 -7.16
C CYS A 115 3.35 7.67 -7.97
N ASN A 116 3.64 7.74 -9.28
CA ASN A 116 3.63 6.57 -10.15
C ASN A 116 5.07 6.07 -10.36
N ILE A 117 5.34 4.89 -9.84
CA ILE A 117 6.61 4.18 -10.02
C ILE A 117 6.35 2.68 -10.14
N SER A 118 6.80 2.08 -11.21
CA SER A 118 6.62 0.64 -11.44
C SER A 118 7.50 -0.20 -10.51
N GLN A 119 7.00 -1.38 -10.14
CA GLN A 119 7.60 -2.26 -9.12
C GLN A 119 9.08 -2.57 -9.39
N HIS A 120 9.50 -2.80 -10.65
CA HIS A 120 10.89 -3.08 -11.00
C HIS A 120 11.84 -1.88 -10.76
N LYS A 121 11.31 -0.66 -10.60
CA LYS A 121 12.05 0.53 -10.20
C LYS A 121 11.95 0.77 -8.69
N LEU A 122 10.82 0.42 -8.07
CA LEU A 122 10.59 0.58 -6.64
C LEU A 122 11.40 -0.42 -5.79
N GLU A 123 11.43 -1.69 -6.18
CA GLU A 123 12.12 -2.72 -5.40
C GLU A 123 13.62 -2.45 -5.21
N PRO A 124 14.39 -2.00 -6.22
CA PRO A 124 15.78 -1.58 -6.01
C PRO A 124 15.95 -0.46 -4.97
N ILE A 125 15.00 0.47 -4.87
CA ILE A 125 15.03 1.55 -3.87
C ILE A 125 14.80 0.98 -2.46
N ILE A 126 13.87 0.05 -2.30
CA ILE A 126 13.64 -0.63 -1.01
C ILE A 126 14.84 -1.52 -0.65
N LEU A 127 15.43 -2.21 -1.62
CA LEU A 127 16.65 -3.00 -1.43
C LEU A 127 17.83 -2.13 -0.98
N GLU A 128 17.97 -0.92 -1.53
CA GLU A 128 18.98 0.04 -1.10
C GLU A 128 18.75 0.47 0.35
N ALA A 129 17.49 0.75 0.75
CA ALA A 129 17.15 1.00 2.15
C ALA A 129 17.53 -0.18 3.04
N ALA A 130 17.19 -1.41 2.63
CA ALA A 130 17.52 -2.61 3.37
C ALA A 130 19.05 -2.77 3.58
N ARG A 131 19.84 -2.53 2.53
CA ARG A 131 21.31 -2.58 2.59
C ARG A 131 21.90 -1.51 3.50
N ARG A 132 21.39 -0.29 3.43
CA ARG A 132 21.83 0.82 4.32
C ARG A 132 21.62 0.51 5.79
N HIS A 133 20.57 -0.23 6.11
CA HIS A 133 20.30 -0.69 7.47
C HIS A 133 21.00 -2.00 7.85
N GLY A 134 21.79 -2.60 6.94
CA GLY A 134 22.55 -3.82 7.20
C GLY A 134 21.77 -5.13 7.04
N ALA A 135 20.63 -5.12 6.31
CA ALA A 135 19.87 -6.34 6.05
C ALA A 135 20.63 -7.32 5.17
N GLU A 136 20.65 -8.59 5.55
CA GLU A 136 21.16 -9.69 4.75
C GLU A 136 20.05 -10.20 3.81
N ILE A 137 20.28 -10.11 2.48
CA ILE A 137 19.35 -10.60 1.46
C ILE A 137 20.10 -11.59 0.56
N ARG A 138 19.63 -12.84 0.50
CA ARG A 138 20.19 -13.92 -0.33
C ARG A 138 19.31 -14.12 -1.57
N PHE A 139 19.84 -13.78 -2.72
CA PHE A 139 19.27 -14.11 -4.02
C PHE A 139 19.61 -15.55 -4.42
N ASN A 140 18.84 -16.13 -5.36
CA ASN A 140 18.95 -17.52 -5.78
C ASN A 140 18.78 -18.54 -4.64
N ALA A 141 18.20 -18.14 -3.51
CA ALA A 141 17.92 -18.98 -2.35
C ALA A 141 16.42 -19.33 -2.31
N GLU A 142 16.08 -20.57 -2.66
CA GLU A 142 14.72 -21.06 -2.80
C GLU A 142 14.30 -21.86 -1.58
N LEU A 143 13.21 -21.42 -0.93
CA LEU A 143 12.54 -22.26 0.09
C LEU A 143 11.95 -23.48 -0.61
N ILE A 144 12.28 -24.69 -0.14
CA ILE A 144 11.75 -25.95 -0.67
C ILE A 144 10.88 -26.69 0.33
N ASP A 145 11.07 -26.48 1.62
CA ASP A 145 10.25 -27.06 2.69
C ASP A 145 10.39 -26.25 3.98
N LEU A 146 9.40 -26.33 4.87
CA LEU A 146 9.49 -25.76 6.21
C LEU A 146 8.61 -26.52 7.20
N HIS A 147 9.04 -26.54 8.45
CA HIS A 147 8.24 -27.02 9.57
C HIS A 147 8.49 -26.16 10.82
N GLN A 148 7.52 -26.06 11.70
CA GLN A 148 7.64 -25.34 12.97
C GLN A 148 7.43 -26.27 14.14
N ASP A 149 8.08 -25.94 15.26
CA ASP A 149 7.88 -26.54 16.57
C ASP A 149 7.66 -25.48 17.67
N GLN A 150 7.69 -25.88 18.93
CA GLN A 150 7.49 -24.96 20.06
C GLN A 150 8.58 -23.89 20.17
N THR A 151 9.76 -24.09 19.63
CA THR A 151 10.96 -23.25 19.81
C THR A 151 11.31 -22.41 18.57
N GLY A 152 10.87 -22.80 17.36
CA GLY A 152 11.20 -22.07 16.14
C GLY A 152 10.63 -22.71 14.89
N VAL A 153 11.19 -22.24 13.75
CA VAL A 153 10.88 -22.73 12.40
C VAL A 153 12.18 -23.20 11.76
N THR A 154 12.19 -24.38 11.16
CA THR A 154 13.28 -24.87 10.31
C THR A 154 12.84 -24.81 8.85
N ALA A 155 13.59 -24.10 8.04
CA ALA A 155 13.34 -23.95 6.60
C ALA A 155 14.47 -24.59 5.82
N ARG A 156 14.13 -25.46 4.86
CA ARG A 156 15.08 -26.04 3.93
C ARG A 156 15.20 -25.16 2.71
N ILE A 157 16.41 -24.78 2.40
CA ILE A 157 16.73 -23.84 1.33
C ILE A 157 17.60 -24.56 0.28
N ARG A 158 17.30 -24.31 -1.00
CA ARG A 158 18.13 -24.70 -2.14
C ARG A 158 18.79 -23.47 -2.74
N ASP A 159 20.11 -23.46 -2.78
CA ASP A 159 20.85 -22.51 -3.61
C ASP A 159 20.69 -22.90 -5.09
N ARG A 160 20.01 -22.06 -5.86
CA ARG A 160 19.72 -22.34 -7.28
C ARG A 160 20.94 -22.20 -8.20
N SER A 161 22.02 -21.58 -7.72
CA SER A 161 23.28 -21.44 -8.47
C SER A 161 24.14 -22.68 -8.37
N SER A 162 24.19 -23.29 -7.19
CA SER A 162 25.01 -24.48 -6.89
C SER A 162 24.20 -25.78 -6.78
N ASN A 163 22.87 -25.67 -6.66
CA ASN A 163 21.93 -26.75 -6.34
C ASN A 163 22.18 -27.43 -4.97
N ASN A 164 22.96 -26.79 -4.09
CA ASN A 164 23.20 -27.28 -2.73
C ASN A 164 22.00 -26.94 -1.83
N GLU A 165 21.74 -27.86 -0.89
CA GLU A 165 20.71 -27.66 0.11
C GLU A 165 21.30 -27.42 1.49
N TYR A 166 20.70 -26.51 2.27
CA TYR A 166 21.05 -26.22 3.64
C TYR A 166 19.80 -25.85 4.44
N ASP A 167 19.87 -25.90 5.75
CA ASP A 167 18.77 -25.57 6.62
C ASP A 167 19.00 -24.20 7.31
N ILE A 168 17.94 -23.40 7.45
CA ILE A 168 17.91 -22.19 8.28
C ILE A 168 16.95 -22.44 9.43
N ARG A 169 17.45 -22.28 10.66
CA ARG A 169 16.64 -22.28 11.89
C ARG A 169 16.39 -20.85 12.33
N CYS A 170 15.12 -20.49 12.57
CA CYS A 170 14.76 -19.16 13.04
C CYS A 170 13.71 -19.23 14.14
N LYS A 171 13.59 -18.15 14.95
CA LYS A 171 12.55 -18.02 15.97
C LYS A 171 11.18 -17.75 15.35
N TYR A 172 11.16 -16.93 14.29
CA TYR A 172 9.96 -16.57 13.52
C TYR A 172 10.25 -16.55 12.03
N LEU A 173 9.20 -16.78 11.21
CA LEU A 173 9.27 -16.73 9.77
C LEU A 173 8.19 -15.82 9.20
N ILE A 174 8.57 -14.95 8.25
CA ILE A 174 7.64 -14.12 7.46
C ILE A 174 7.56 -14.68 6.05
N GLY A 175 6.39 -15.22 5.65
CA GLY A 175 6.07 -15.61 4.29
C GLY A 175 5.61 -14.38 3.50
N ALA A 176 6.52 -13.83 2.67
CA ALA A 176 6.29 -12.77 1.70
C ALA A 176 6.58 -13.26 0.27
N ASP A 177 6.32 -14.54 0.02
CA ASP A 177 6.69 -15.31 -1.17
C ASP A 177 5.63 -15.23 -2.30
N GLY A 178 4.70 -14.28 -2.16
CA GLY A 178 3.78 -13.89 -3.21
C GLY A 178 2.58 -14.83 -3.39
N GLY A 179 1.84 -14.65 -4.47
CA GLY A 179 0.55 -15.27 -4.69
C GLY A 179 0.54 -16.80 -4.84
N ARG A 180 1.70 -17.44 -4.98
CA ARG A 180 1.87 -18.91 -4.96
C ARG A 180 2.70 -19.33 -3.75
N SER A 181 2.33 -18.81 -2.58
CA SER A 181 3.06 -18.98 -1.35
C SER A 181 3.22 -20.44 -0.94
N LEU A 182 4.46 -20.92 -0.90
CA LEU A 182 4.81 -22.22 -0.35
C LEU A 182 4.69 -22.20 1.17
N VAL A 183 4.99 -21.05 1.80
CA VAL A 183 4.83 -20.84 3.24
C VAL A 183 3.39 -21.04 3.64
N ALA A 184 2.45 -20.41 2.92
CA ALA A 184 1.02 -20.52 3.22
C ALA A 184 0.52 -21.97 3.09
N SER A 185 0.92 -22.68 2.02
CA SER A 185 0.49 -24.05 1.77
C SER A 185 1.08 -25.05 2.76
N ASN A 186 2.37 -24.96 3.10
CA ASN A 186 3.02 -25.92 4.00
C ASN A 186 2.53 -25.79 5.45
N ILE A 187 2.25 -24.56 5.89
CA ILE A 187 1.73 -24.29 7.25
C ILE A 187 0.22 -24.54 7.35
N GLY A 188 -0.49 -24.55 6.23
CA GLY A 188 -1.94 -24.79 6.20
C GLY A 188 -2.75 -23.53 6.53
N PHE A 189 -2.39 -22.37 5.95
CA PHE A 189 -3.22 -21.19 6.07
C PHE A 189 -4.51 -21.31 5.24
N ASP A 190 -5.65 -21.02 5.87
CA ASP A 190 -6.95 -20.97 5.22
C ASP A 190 -7.23 -19.60 4.62
N PHE A 191 -7.88 -19.60 3.46
CA PHE A 191 -8.29 -18.39 2.76
C PHE A 191 -9.81 -18.31 2.65
N GLU A 192 -10.31 -17.08 2.59
CA GLU A 192 -11.70 -16.77 2.20
C GLU A 192 -11.68 -16.04 0.85
N GLY A 193 -12.77 -16.19 0.08
CA GLY A 193 -12.92 -15.62 -1.26
C GLY A 193 -12.69 -16.66 -2.36
N GLU A 194 -12.42 -16.19 -3.57
CA GLU A 194 -12.33 -17.00 -4.77
C GLU A 194 -10.98 -16.85 -5.47
N PHE A 195 -10.35 -17.99 -5.78
CA PHE A 195 -9.16 -18.06 -6.59
C PHE A 195 -9.50 -18.10 -8.08
N ASN A 196 -8.65 -17.54 -8.92
CA ASN A 196 -8.72 -17.66 -10.38
C ASN A 196 -10.07 -17.19 -10.97
N ILE A 197 -10.56 -16.03 -10.50
CA ILE A 197 -11.81 -15.43 -11.01
C ILE A 197 -11.67 -14.86 -12.42
N GLY A 198 -10.47 -14.76 -12.94
CA GLY A 198 -10.16 -14.32 -14.30
C GLY A 198 -8.67 -14.39 -14.59
N GLU A 199 -8.33 -14.23 -15.86
CA GLU A 199 -6.95 -14.15 -16.33
C GLU A 199 -6.72 -12.82 -17.04
N ALA A 200 -5.51 -12.30 -16.97
CA ALA A 200 -5.11 -11.09 -17.68
C ALA A 200 -3.69 -11.24 -18.26
N ILE A 201 -3.41 -10.45 -19.28
CA ILE A 201 -2.12 -10.43 -19.95
C ILE A 201 -1.61 -9.00 -19.96
N SER A 202 -0.45 -8.79 -19.35
CA SER A 202 0.28 -7.53 -19.42
C SER A 202 1.28 -7.59 -20.56
N VAL A 203 1.38 -6.51 -21.31
CA VAL A 203 2.36 -6.38 -22.41
C VAL A 203 3.21 -5.15 -22.17
N TRP A 204 4.45 -5.35 -21.78
CA TRP A 204 5.39 -4.25 -21.58
C TRP A 204 5.95 -3.76 -22.89
N LEU A 205 5.79 -2.45 -23.16
CA LEU A 205 6.08 -1.81 -24.45
C LEU A 205 7.06 -0.64 -24.29
N ASP A 206 7.99 -0.55 -25.25
CA ASP A 206 8.60 0.72 -25.63
C ASP A 206 7.73 1.32 -26.75
N VAL A 207 7.13 2.47 -26.51
CA VAL A 207 6.31 3.22 -27.47
C VAL A 207 6.22 4.67 -27.05
N ASP A 208 6.58 5.59 -27.94
CA ASP A 208 6.45 7.02 -27.69
C ASP A 208 5.03 7.51 -28.03
N LEU A 209 4.25 7.77 -26.99
CA LEU A 209 2.90 8.33 -27.09
C LEU A 209 2.84 9.81 -26.64
N THR A 210 3.98 10.49 -26.56
CA THR A 210 4.09 11.90 -26.14
C THR A 210 3.15 12.81 -26.92
N LYS A 211 3.05 12.61 -28.26
CA LYS A 211 2.15 13.35 -29.15
C LYS A 211 0.68 13.31 -28.66
N PHE A 212 0.25 12.20 -28.04
CA PHE A 212 -1.14 11.98 -27.65
C PHE A 212 -1.39 12.21 -26.15
N THR A 213 -0.34 12.26 -25.33
CA THR A 213 -0.49 12.22 -23.87
C THR A 213 0.07 13.44 -23.15
N ALA A 214 1.11 14.11 -23.68
CA ALA A 214 1.77 15.21 -22.96
C ALA A 214 0.83 16.39 -22.64
N HIS A 215 -0.14 16.69 -23.50
CA HIS A 215 -1.11 17.77 -23.30
C HIS A 215 -2.30 17.38 -22.39
N ARG A 216 -2.38 16.11 -21.99
CA ARG A 216 -3.41 15.53 -21.12
C ARG A 216 -2.76 14.49 -20.20
N SER A 217 -1.71 14.90 -19.50
CA SER A 217 -0.82 14.03 -18.76
C SER A 217 -1.55 13.23 -17.68
N GLY A 218 -1.30 11.90 -17.68
CA GLY A 218 -1.90 10.97 -16.73
C GLY A 218 -1.15 9.64 -16.67
N ALA A 219 -1.34 8.89 -15.60
CA ALA A 219 -0.67 7.62 -15.41
C ALA A 219 -1.40 6.43 -16.02
N ILE A 220 -2.67 6.57 -16.38
CA ILE A 220 -3.48 5.50 -17.00
C ILE A 220 -4.36 6.06 -18.11
N ALA A 221 -4.46 5.30 -19.21
CA ALA A 221 -5.46 5.52 -20.26
C ALA A 221 -6.37 4.28 -20.38
N PHE A 222 -7.67 4.53 -20.56
CA PHE A 222 -8.69 3.52 -20.82
C PHE A 222 -9.11 3.62 -22.28
N ILE A 223 -8.86 2.58 -23.04
CA ILE A 223 -9.10 2.55 -24.48
C ILE A 223 -10.17 1.49 -24.79
N ALA A 224 -11.31 1.90 -25.32
CA ALA A 224 -12.36 1.04 -25.84
C ALA A 224 -12.38 1.13 -27.37
N PRO A 225 -11.83 0.15 -28.08
CA PRO A 225 -11.71 0.17 -29.53
C PRO A 225 -13.09 0.05 -30.22
N GLN A 226 -13.14 0.42 -31.52
CA GLN A 226 -14.40 0.50 -32.27
C GLN A 226 -14.75 -0.77 -33.06
N SER A 227 -13.78 -1.66 -33.30
CA SER A 227 -13.97 -2.77 -34.26
C SER A 227 -13.20 -4.05 -33.89
N SER A 228 -12.79 -4.21 -32.64
CA SER A 228 -11.97 -5.32 -32.18
C SER A 228 -12.77 -6.39 -31.43
N ASP A 229 -12.21 -7.58 -31.30
CA ASP A 229 -12.66 -8.57 -30.33
C ASP A 229 -12.23 -8.22 -28.87
N ILE A 230 -11.45 -7.15 -28.72
CA ILE A 230 -11.12 -6.51 -27.45
C ILE A 230 -12.23 -5.56 -27.05
N TRP A 231 -12.77 -5.77 -25.85
CA TRP A 231 -13.71 -4.84 -25.24
C TRP A 231 -13.01 -3.57 -24.76
N MET A 232 -11.85 -3.71 -24.08
CA MET A 232 -11.12 -2.62 -23.47
C MET A 232 -9.64 -2.97 -23.31
N SER A 233 -8.80 -1.96 -23.38
CA SER A 233 -7.43 -2.02 -22.89
C SER A 233 -7.16 -0.90 -21.88
N ILE A 234 -6.42 -1.25 -20.81
CA ILE A 234 -6.01 -0.32 -19.76
C ILE A 234 -4.51 -0.15 -19.89
N TRP A 235 -4.06 1.08 -20.03
CA TRP A 235 -2.67 1.44 -20.34
C TRP A 235 -2.00 2.19 -19.20
N PRO A 236 -1.41 1.48 -18.19
CA PRO A 236 -0.54 2.11 -17.21
C PRO A 236 0.77 2.60 -17.82
N CYS A 237 1.13 3.84 -17.50
CA CYS A 237 2.39 4.45 -17.90
C CYS A 237 3.53 3.98 -16.97
N VAL A 238 4.62 3.49 -17.54
CA VAL A 238 5.82 3.02 -16.82
C VAL A 238 6.91 4.10 -16.76
N ALA A 239 7.09 4.83 -17.88
CA ALA A 239 7.93 6.01 -17.93
C ALA A 239 7.19 7.06 -18.75
N PRO A 240 7.26 8.35 -18.34
CA PRO A 240 6.46 9.40 -18.95
C PRO A 240 6.53 9.36 -20.46
N TRP A 241 5.43 8.94 -21.00
CA TRP A 241 4.93 8.79 -22.35
C TRP A 241 5.69 7.82 -23.26
N THR A 242 6.81 7.24 -22.82
CA THR A 242 7.71 6.42 -23.67
C THR A 242 7.72 4.93 -23.33
N GLU A 243 7.21 4.55 -22.15
CA GLU A 243 7.02 3.15 -21.77
C GLU A 243 5.63 2.92 -21.19
N TRP A 244 4.98 1.83 -21.58
CA TRP A 244 3.64 1.48 -21.17
C TRP A 244 3.52 -0.02 -20.88
N ASN A 245 2.55 -0.40 -20.03
CA ASN A 245 2.30 -1.81 -19.69
C ASN A 245 0.81 -2.16 -19.82
N PRO A 246 0.21 -2.07 -21.04
CA PRO A 246 -1.21 -2.32 -21.20
C PRO A 246 -1.66 -3.72 -20.84
N PHE A 247 -2.92 -3.80 -20.40
CA PHE A 247 -3.71 -5.00 -20.26
C PHE A 247 -4.81 -5.00 -21.31
N PHE A 248 -5.03 -6.12 -21.99
CA PHE A 248 -6.06 -6.26 -23.02
C PHE A 248 -7.13 -7.24 -22.56
N PHE A 249 -8.39 -6.82 -22.62
CA PHE A 249 -9.54 -7.60 -22.17
C PHE A 249 -10.53 -7.82 -23.31
N ARG A 250 -10.98 -9.07 -23.42
CA ARG A 250 -12.16 -9.44 -24.20
C ARG A 250 -13.42 -9.22 -23.38
N HIS A 251 -14.57 -9.64 -23.89
CA HIS A 251 -15.81 -9.56 -23.13
C HIS A 251 -15.72 -10.31 -21.79
N GLY A 252 -16.29 -9.71 -20.74
CA GLY A 252 -16.33 -10.32 -19.40
C GLY A 252 -14.96 -10.51 -18.74
N TRP A 253 -14.01 -9.62 -18.99
CA TRP A 253 -12.65 -9.67 -18.43
C TRP A 253 -11.88 -10.95 -18.81
N ALA A 254 -12.30 -11.62 -19.89
CA ALA A 254 -11.51 -12.70 -20.45
C ALA A 254 -10.19 -12.13 -21.02
N PRO A 255 -9.05 -12.84 -20.86
CA PRO A 255 -7.77 -12.39 -21.41
C PRO A 255 -7.84 -12.31 -22.94
N GLY A 256 -7.08 -11.38 -23.50
CA GLY A 256 -6.76 -11.36 -24.91
C GLY A 256 -5.90 -12.58 -25.30
N SER A 257 -5.46 -12.63 -26.56
CA SER A 257 -4.53 -13.65 -27.03
C SER A 257 -3.13 -13.45 -26.46
N THR A 258 -2.39 -14.54 -26.21
CA THR A 258 -0.95 -14.51 -25.95
C THR A 258 -0.11 -14.53 -27.23
N ASP A 259 -0.74 -14.72 -28.38
CA ASP A 259 -0.06 -14.66 -29.68
C ASP A 259 0.43 -13.24 -29.95
N GLU A 260 1.72 -13.10 -30.18
CA GLU A 260 2.36 -11.80 -30.35
C GLU A 260 1.81 -11.02 -31.56
N LYS A 261 1.44 -11.70 -32.65
CA LYS A 261 0.86 -11.04 -33.84
C LYS A 261 -0.52 -10.47 -33.53
N VAL A 262 -1.33 -11.20 -32.77
CA VAL A 262 -2.64 -10.74 -32.30
C VAL A 262 -2.47 -9.54 -31.37
N LEU A 263 -1.54 -9.62 -30.42
CA LEU A 263 -1.23 -8.51 -29.51
C LEU A 263 -0.73 -7.27 -30.25
N GLN A 264 0.09 -7.43 -31.28
CA GLN A 264 0.51 -6.32 -32.16
C GLN A 264 -0.69 -5.65 -32.83
N GLY A 265 -1.71 -6.42 -33.24
CA GLY A 265 -2.98 -5.91 -33.76
C GLY A 265 -3.72 -5.05 -32.74
N TYR A 266 -3.90 -5.56 -31.52
CA TYR A 266 -4.56 -4.81 -30.43
C TYR A 266 -3.81 -3.52 -30.06
N ILE A 267 -2.47 -3.57 -30.03
CA ILE A 267 -1.63 -2.40 -29.75
C ILE A 267 -1.82 -1.33 -30.84
N ARG A 268 -1.77 -1.72 -32.13
CA ARG A 268 -1.97 -0.79 -33.25
C ARG A 268 -3.34 -0.12 -33.21
N GLU A 269 -4.38 -0.91 -32.95
CA GLU A 269 -5.74 -0.40 -32.81
C GLU A 269 -5.88 0.58 -31.64
N ALA A 270 -5.33 0.24 -30.47
CA ALA A 270 -5.36 1.11 -29.30
C ALA A 270 -4.55 2.41 -29.49
N ILE A 271 -3.46 2.38 -30.25
CA ILE A 271 -2.70 3.57 -30.62
C ILE A 271 -3.50 4.42 -31.62
N GLY A 272 -4.05 3.79 -32.67
CA GLY A 272 -4.86 4.45 -33.70
C GLY A 272 -4.07 5.31 -34.69
N ASP A 273 -2.73 5.22 -34.70
CA ASP A 273 -1.84 5.91 -35.62
C ASP A 273 -0.83 4.88 -36.18
N PRO A 274 -0.89 4.57 -37.52
CA PRO A 274 -0.04 3.55 -38.12
C PRO A 274 1.46 3.93 -38.16
N ASP A 275 1.77 5.22 -38.07
CA ASP A 275 3.15 5.71 -38.11
C ASP A 275 3.89 5.58 -36.79
N VAL A 276 3.19 5.26 -35.71
CA VAL A 276 3.79 5.04 -34.39
C VAL A 276 4.45 3.66 -34.32
N ALA A 277 5.75 3.66 -34.20
CA ALA A 277 6.52 2.44 -33.96
C ALA A 277 6.47 2.03 -32.48
N PHE A 278 6.43 0.73 -32.21
CA PHE A 278 6.53 0.18 -30.86
C PHE A 278 7.34 -1.10 -30.85
N LYS A 279 7.83 -1.47 -29.65
CA LYS A 279 8.54 -2.72 -29.41
C LYS A 279 7.97 -3.41 -28.17
N ILE A 280 7.58 -4.68 -28.32
CA ILE A 280 7.20 -5.52 -27.17
C ILE A 280 8.48 -5.95 -26.44
N LYS A 281 8.58 -5.62 -25.15
CA LYS A 281 9.69 -6.01 -24.26
C LYS A 281 9.39 -7.33 -23.56
N LYS A 282 8.16 -7.50 -23.07
CA LYS A 282 7.75 -8.69 -22.33
C LYS A 282 6.24 -8.88 -22.36
N ILE A 283 5.80 -10.13 -22.46
CA ILE A 283 4.41 -10.55 -22.30
C ILE A 283 4.33 -11.36 -21.00
N THR A 284 3.39 -11.02 -20.10
CA THR A 284 3.25 -11.66 -18.80
C THR A 284 1.79 -12.01 -18.54
N PRO A 285 1.41 -13.30 -18.61
CA PRO A 285 0.09 -13.75 -18.16
C PRO A 285 0.03 -13.78 -16.63
N TRP A 286 -1.11 -13.45 -16.05
CA TRP A 286 -1.37 -13.51 -14.61
C TRP A 286 -2.84 -13.76 -14.32
N GLN A 287 -3.12 -14.20 -13.08
CA GLN A 287 -4.47 -14.55 -12.65
C GLN A 287 -5.04 -13.48 -11.71
N VAL A 288 -6.30 -13.15 -11.91
CA VAL A 288 -7.07 -12.30 -11.01
C VAL A 288 -7.62 -13.18 -9.88
N ASN A 289 -7.47 -12.72 -8.66
CA ASN A 289 -7.96 -13.40 -7.47
C ASN A 289 -8.76 -12.43 -6.61
N HIS A 290 -9.61 -12.96 -5.73
CA HIS A 290 -10.36 -12.26 -4.71
C HIS A 290 -10.26 -13.04 -3.41
N VAL A 291 -9.07 -13.07 -2.79
CA VAL A 291 -8.81 -13.89 -1.60
C VAL A 291 -8.05 -13.15 -0.52
N VAL A 292 -8.36 -13.48 0.73
CA VAL A 292 -7.62 -13.03 1.90
C VAL A 292 -7.47 -14.20 2.89
N ALA A 293 -6.30 -14.35 3.50
CA ALA A 293 -6.07 -15.33 4.54
C ALA A 293 -6.96 -15.03 5.76
N ARG A 294 -7.59 -16.05 6.34
CA ARG A 294 -8.44 -15.92 7.54
C ARG A 294 -7.64 -15.46 8.77
N ARG A 295 -6.35 -15.79 8.80
CA ARG A 295 -5.38 -15.39 9.83
C ARG A 295 -4.08 -15.04 9.12
N TYR A 296 -3.33 -14.09 9.67
CA TYR A 296 -2.02 -13.70 9.18
C TYR A 296 -0.89 -14.29 10.02
N ARG A 297 -1.23 -15.02 11.10
CA ARG A 297 -0.30 -15.73 11.98
C ARG A 297 -0.79 -17.15 12.25
N ILE A 298 0.09 -18.14 12.16
CA ILE A 298 -0.08 -19.49 12.71
C ILE A 298 1.22 -19.87 13.45
N GLY A 299 1.16 -19.92 14.77
CA GLY A 299 2.31 -20.19 15.60
C GLY A 299 3.41 -19.13 15.42
N ARG A 300 4.55 -19.55 14.85
CA ARG A 300 5.73 -18.71 14.63
C ARG A 300 5.85 -18.20 13.19
N VAL A 301 4.85 -18.48 12.36
CA VAL A 301 4.85 -18.12 10.93
C VAL A 301 3.79 -17.06 10.65
N PHE A 302 4.21 -16.03 9.90
CA PHE A 302 3.38 -14.90 9.48
C PHE A 302 3.29 -14.84 7.97
N LEU A 303 2.18 -14.33 7.44
CA LEU A 303 2.03 -13.99 6.02
C LEU A 303 1.98 -12.48 5.84
N ALA A 304 2.58 -11.96 4.78
CA ALA A 304 2.53 -10.56 4.39
C ALA A 304 2.39 -10.40 2.87
N GLY A 305 1.70 -9.35 2.45
CA GLY A 305 1.48 -9.04 1.04
C GLY A 305 0.67 -10.10 0.30
N ASP A 306 1.03 -10.38 -0.96
CA ASP A 306 0.28 -11.31 -1.83
C ASP A 306 0.22 -12.75 -1.28
N ALA A 307 1.08 -13.12 -0.34
CA ALA A 307 0.96 -14.38 0.39
C ALA A 307 -0.26 -14.40 1.31
N ALA A 308 -0.70 -13.23 1.82
CA ALA A 308 -1.84 -13.08 2.72
C ALA A 308 -3.12 -12.62 1.99
N HIS A 309 -3.03 -11.78 0.97
CA HIS A 309 -4.19 -11.21 0.26
C HIS A 309 -3.87 -10.96 -1.22
N ARG A 310 -4.79 -11.35 -2.08
CA ARG A 310 -4.68 -11.21 -3.54
C ARG A 310 -5.99 -10.68 -4.11
N HIS A 311 -5.89 -9.69 -4.97
CA HIS A 311 -7.06 -9.03 -5.57
C HIS A 311 -6.75 -8.50 -6.97
N SER A 312 -7.78 -8.01 -7.66
CA SER A 312 -7.65 -7.24 -8.90
C SER A 312 -6.66 -6.07 -8.71
N PRO A 313 -5.88 -5.68 -9.73
CA PRO A 313 -4.99 -4.52 -9.66
C PRO A 313 -5.71 -3.17 -9.54
N ALA A 314 -7.04 -3.16 -9.65
CA ALA A 314 -7.84 -1.96 -9.43
C ALA A 314 -7.47 -1.26 -8.11
N ASN A 315 -7.55 0.06 -8.06
CA ASN A 315 -7.09 0.93 -6.98
C ASN A 315 -5.57 1.01 -6.75
N GLY A 316 -4.75 0.13 -7.31
CA GLY A 316 -3.30 0.12 -7.07
C GLY A 316 -2.90 -0.16 -5.61
N LEU A 317 -3.71 -0.92 -4.84
CA LEU A 317 -3.53 -1.08 -3.39
C LEU A 317 -2.58 -2.23 -3.00
N GLY A 318 -2.31 -3.20 -3.88
CA GLY A 318 -1.61 -4.44 -3.52
C GLY A 318 -0.21 -4.23 -2.94
N SER A 319 0.70 -3.61 -3.67
CA SER A 319 2.06 -3.33 -3.19
C SER A 319 2.07 -2.38 -1.98
N ASN A 320 1.14 -1.43 -1.95
CA ASN A 320 0.97 -0.48 -0.86
C ASN A 320 0.59 -1.20 0.45
N THR A 321 -0.42 -2.08 0.40
CA THR A 321 -0.85 -2.88 1.54
C THR A 321 0.25 -3.83 2.00
N SER A 322 0.99 -4.43 1.06
CA SER A 322 2.13 -5.31 1.31
C SER A 322 3.24 -4.63 2.14
N ILE A 323 3.61 -3.41 1.78
CA ILE A 323 4.59 -2.60 2.52
C ILE A 323 4.08 -2.25 3.92
N GLN A 324 2.80 -1.89 4.03
CA GLN A 324 2.17 -1.57 5.32
C GLN A 324 2.04 -2.77 6.26
N ASP A 325 1.82 -3.98 5.74
CA ASP A 325 1.84 -5.21 6.54
C ASP A 325 3.19 -5.37 7.25
N SER A 326 4.27 -5.21 6.50
CA SER A 326 5.63 -5.30 7.04
C SER A 326 5.93 -4.18 8.05
N TYR A 327 5.41 -2.97 7.81
CA TYR A 327 5.56 -1.84 8.73
C TYR A 327 4.85 -2.07 10.07
N ASN A 328 3.69 -2.73 10.06
CA ASN A 328 2.97 -3.13 11.27
C ASN A 328 3.65 -4.30 12.01
N LEU A 329 4.20 -5.30 11.28
CA LEU A 329 4.72 -6.52 11.88
C LEU A 329 6.13 -6.36 12.47
N ALA A 330 7.03 -5.65 11.76
CA ALA A 330 8.47 -5.66 12.08
C ALA A 330 8.78 -5.09 13.46
N TRP A 331 8.16 -3.99 13.89
CA TRP A 331 8.37 -3.42 15.23
C TRP A 331 7.85 -4.35 16.36
N LYS A 332 6.77 -5.10 16.08
CA LYS A 332 6.21 -6.07 17.06
C LYS A 332 7.18 -7.22 17.25
N LEU A 333 7.73 -7.77 16.17
CA LEU A 333 8.78 -8.80 16.23
C LEU A 333 10.02 -8.29 16.97
N ALA A 334 10.48 -7.08 16.66
CA ALA A 334 11.63 -6.47 17.34
C ALA A 334 11.37 -6.31 18.84
N SER A 335 10.19 -5.85 19.25
CA SER A 335 9.81 -5.69 20.66
C SER A 335 9.76 -7.02 21.41
N VAL A 336 9.27 -8.08 20.78
CA VAL A 336 9.22 -9.42 21.41
C VAL A 336 10.62 -10.05 21.47
N LEU A 337 11.42 -9.95 20.41
CA LEU A 337 12.76 -10.51 20.34
C LEU A 337 13.74 -9.85 21.31
N SER A 338 13.58 -8.55 21.58
CA SER A 338 14.35 -7.82 22.61
C SER A 338 13.89 -8.09 24.04
N GLY A 339 12.82 -8.85 24.24
CA GLY A 339 12.21 -9.06 25.56
C GLY A 339 11.37 -7.88 26.07
N GLY A 340 11.15 -6.86 25.25
CA GLY A 340 10.32 -5.70 25.54
C GLY A 340 8.82 -6.02 25.63
N ALA A 341 8.35 -7.02 24.91
CA ALA A 341 6.95 -7.44 24.89
C ALA A 341 6.79 -8.96 24.96
N ASN A 342 5.61 -9.42 25.37
CA ASN A 342 5.25 -10.83 25.30
C ASN A 342 4.83 -11.24 23.89
N ASP A 343 4.91 -12.54 23.58
CA ASP A 343 4.55 -13.12 22.29
C ASP A 343 3.11 -12.80 21.85
N SER A 344 2.20 -12.57 22.80
CA SER A 344 0.81 -12.16 22.54
C SER A 344 0.68 -10.84 21.77
N LEU A 345 1.68 -9.94 21.82
CA LEU A 345 1.70 -8.74 20.98
C LEU A 345 1.66 -9.09 19.49
N LEU A 346 2.24 -10.23 19.11
CA LEU A 346 2.29 -10.66 17.71
C LEU A 346 0.93 -11.09 17.15
N ASP A 347 -0.03 -11.49 17.99
CA ASP A 347 -1.39 -11.83 17.57
C ASP A 347 -2.11 -10.60 17.01
N THR A 348 -1.78 -9.41 17.53
CA THR A 348 -2.35 -8.14 17.08
C THR A 348 -2.03 -7.81 15.61
N TYR A 349 -1.00 -8.43 15.03
CA TYR A 349 -0.75 -8.31 13.60
C TYR A 349 -1.92 -8.84 12.76
N SER A 350 -2.41 -10.02 13.10
CA SER A 350 -3.57 -10.61 12.43
C SER A 350 -4.85 -9.82 12.73
N GLU A 351 -5.05 -9.39 13.98
CA GLU A 351 -6.22 -8.61 14.40
C GLU A 351 -6.32 -7.26 13.65
N GLU A 352 -5.19 -6.62 13.37
CA GLU A 352 -5.12 -5.31 12.73
C GLU A 352 -5.06 -5.39 11.21
N ARG A 353 -4.25 -6.29 10.64
CA ARG A 353 -3.97 -6.30 9.21
C ARG A 353 -4.92 -7.17 8.37
N GLN A 354 -5.47 -8.23 8.94
CA GLN A 354 -6.45 -9.07 8.23
C GLN A 354 -7.73 -8.30 7.86
N PRO A 355 -8.34 -7.48 8.76
CA PRO A 355 -9.48 -6.64 8.38
C PRO A 355 -9.15 -5.61 7.29
N VAL A 356 -7.93 -5.05 7.30
CA VAL A 356 -7.46 -4.14 6.24
C VAL A 356 -7.31 -4.90 4.91
N GLY A 357 -6.69 -6.07 4.92
CA GLY A 357 -6.58 -6.90 3.72
C GLY A 357 -7.95 -7.25 3.13
N ARG A 358 -8.92 -7.61 3.98
CA ARG A 358 -10.31 -7.85 3.56
C ARG A 358 -10.95 -6.60 2.94
N GLN A 359 -10.79 -5.43 3.55
CA GLN A 359 -11.30 -4.17 3.01
C GLN A 359 -10.72 -3.87 1.63
N VAL A 360 -9.40 -4.02 1.48
CA VAL A 360 -8.67 -3.79 0.23
C VAL A 360 -9.11 -4.76 -0.87
N VAL A 361 -9.18 -6.06 -0.56
CA VAL A 361 -9.63 -7.10 -1.51
C VAL A 361 -11.05 -6.81 -1.99
N ASN A 362 -11.98 -6.47 -1.08
CA ASN A 362 -13.36 -6.16 -1.41
C ASN A 362 -13.47 -4.85 -2.23
N ARG A 363 -12.71 -3.80 -1.89
CA ARG A 363 -12.74 -2.53 -2.62
C ARG A 363 -12.20 -2.71 -4.04
N ALA A 364 -11.08 -3.40 -4.19
CA ALA A 364 -10.50 -3.66 -5.50
C ALA A 364 -11.41 -4.48 -6.41
N MET A 365 -12.15 -5.45 -5.85
CA MET A 365 -13.15 -6.20 -6.62
C MET A 365 -14.34 -5.35 -7.05
N LYS A 366 -14.82 -4.49 -6.16
CA LYS A 366 -15.90 -3.55 -6.49
C LYS A 366 -15.46 -2.58 -7.58
N SER A 367 -14.25 -2.00 -7.49
CA SER A 367 -13.70 -1.14 -8.54
C SER A 367 -13.47 -1.88 -9.85
N HIS A 368 -13.14 -3.18 -9.81
CA HIS A 368 -12.99 -4.00 -11.01
C HIS A 368 -14.29 -4.05 -11.84
N VAL A 369 -15.45 -4.11 -11.20
CA VAL A 369 -16.76 -4.08 -11.86
C VAL A 369 -17.16 -2.65 -12.26
N GLU A 370 -16.80 -1.65 -11.47
CA GLU A 370 -17.13 -0.23 -11.69
C GLU A 370 -16.44 0.37 -12.94
N ILE A 371 -15.54 -0.37 -13.60
CA ILE A 371 -14.89 0.06 -14.86
C ILE A 371 -15.82 -0.05 -16.08
N GLU A 372 -16.79 -0.97 -16.09
CA GLU A 372 -17.62 -1.24 -17.27
C GLU A 372 -18.59 -0.10 -17.69
N PRO A 373 -19.30 0.56 -16.78
CA PRO A 373 -20.42 1.43 -17.10
C PRO A 373 -20.13 2.56 -18.11
N TRP A 374 -18.93 3.12 -18.12
CA TRP A 374 -18.59 4.19 -19.06
C TRP A 374 -18.53 3.71 -20.53
N SER A 375 -17.96 2.54 -20.78
CA SER A 375 -17.83 1.99 -22.14
C SER A 375 -19.19 1.50 -22.68
N GLU A 376 -20.03 0.94 -21.79
CA GLU A 376 -21.40 0.57 -22.13
C GLU A 376 -22.24 1.78 -22.51
N ALA A 377 -22.16 2.87 -21.73
CA ALA A 377 -22.84 4.12 -22.02
C ALA A 377 -22.34 4.74 -23.35
N ALA A 378 -21.05 4.63 -23.66
CA ALA A 378 -20.51 4.99 -24.97
C ALA A 378 -21.01 4.07 -26.10
N GLY A 379 -21.59 2.90 -25.77
CA GLY A 379 -22.08 1.92 -26.72
C GLY A 379 -20.97 1.17 -27.43
N LEU A 380 -19.81 1.05 -26.80
CA LEU A 380 -18.65 0.34 -27.31
C LEU A 380 -18.58 -1.04 -26.66
N ARG A 381 -18.53 -2.09 -27.48
CA ARG A 381 -18.53 -3.50 -27.05
C ARG A 381 -17.56 -4.31 -27.91
N ALA A 382 -17.01 -5.36 -27.33
CA ALA A 382 -16.21 -6.33 -28.07
C ALA A 382 -17.00 -6.97 -29.22
N GLY A 383 -16.35 -7.16 -30.36
CA GLY A 383 -16.92 -7.85 -31.51
C GLY A 383 -17.99 -7.08 -32.30
N MET A 384 -18.20 -5.79 -32.01
CA MET A 384 -19.09 -4.97 -32.83
C MET A 384 -18.42 -4.57 -34.17
N THR A 385 -19.24 -4.22 -35.17
CA THR A 385 -18.72 -3.68 -36.41
C THR A 385 -18.30 -2.22 -36.22
N GLU A 386 -17.35 -1.76 -37.03
CA GLU A 386 -16.98 -0.32 -37.07
C GLU A 386 -18.19 0.57 -37.39
N GLY A 387 -19.10 0.09 -38.24
CA GLY A 387 -20.32 0.80 -38.58
C GLY A 387 -21.26 0.99 -37.39
N ASP A 388 -21.44 -0.05 -36.56
CA ASP A 388 -22.26 0.03 -35.37
C ASP A 388 -21.61 0.96 -34.31
N ALA A 389 -20.30 0.87 -34.14
CA ALA A 389 -19.55 1.75 -33.23
C ALA A 389 -19.70 3.22 -33.66
N ARG A 390 -19.54 3.51 -34.96
CA ARG A 390 -19.72 4.83 -35.52
C ARG A 390 -21.14 5.37 -35.31
N THR A 391 -22.16 4.51 -35.49
CA THR A 391 -23.56 4.87 -35.26
C THR A 391 -23.81 5.20 -33.81
N ASN A 392 -23.29 4.38 -32.88
CA ASN A 392 -23.43 4.59 -31.44
C ASN A 392 -22.73 5.88 -30.98
N LEU A 393 -21.55 6.18 -31.49
CA LEU A 393 -20.82 7.41 -31.18
C LEU A 393 -21.51 8.65 -31.82
N ALA A 394 -22.04 8.54 -33.04
CA ALA A 394 -22.81 9.62 -33.64
C ALA A 394 -24.05 9.96 -32.82
N GLU A 395 -24.74 8.95 -32.25
CA GLU A 395 -25.84 9.18 -31.33
C GLU A 395 -25.37 9.81 -30.00
N LEU A 396 -24.26 9.35 -29.42
CA LEU A 396 -23.69 9.91 -28.19
C LEU A 396 -23.40 11.41 -28.34
N PHE A 397 -22.87 11.81 -29.49
CA PHE A 397 -22.52 13.22 -29.79
C PHE A 397 -23.68 14.03 -30.39
N GLY A 398 -24.80 13.39 -30.72
CA GLY A 398 -25.98 14.03 -31.31
C GLY A 398 -26.80 14.84 -30.29
N ASP A 399 -27.72 15.64 -30.81
CA ASP A 399 -28.62 16.52 -30.03
C ASP A 399 -29.94 15.83 -29.61
N SER A 400 -30.08 14.53 -29.85
CA SER A 400 -31.24 13.76 -29.47
C SER A 400 -31.39 13.57 -27.95
N VAL A 401 -32.62 13.40 -27.47
CA VAL A 401 -32.91 13.05 -26.07
C VAL A 401 -32.15 11.78 -25.63
N ARG A 402 -32.06 10.81 -26.53
CA ARG A 402 -31.30 9.57 -26.26
C ARG A 402 -29.81 9.83 -26.17
N GLY A 403 -29.26 10.70 -27.02
CA GLY A 403 -27.86 11.15 -26.92
C GLY A 403 -27.57 11.84 -25.59
N GLU A 404 -28.49 12.71 -25.12
CA GLU A 404 -28.36 13.34 -23.80
C GLU A 404 -28.39 12.32 -22.66
N GLN A 405 -29.27 11.33 -22.70
CA GLN A 405 -29.33 10.26 -21.70
C GLN A 405 -28.04 9.45 -21.67
N ARG A 406 -27.48 9.11 -22.84
CA ARG A 406 -26.21 8.37 -22.93
C ARG A 406 -25.03 9.18 -22.41
N ARG A 407 -24.97 10.49 -22.68
CA ARG A 407 -23.95 11.37 -22.10
C ARG A 407 -24.02 11.44 -20.58
N LYS A 408 -25.23 11.53 -20.01
CA LYS A 408 -25.42 11.47 -18.56
C LYS A 408 -24.96 10.13 -17.97
N ALA A 409 -25.28 9.01 -18.64
CA ALA A 409 -24.83 7.69 -18.23
C ALA A 409 -23.29 7.52 -18.35
N LEU A 410 -22.69 8.07 -19.39
CA LEU A 410 -21.23 8.09 -19.58
C LEU A 410 -20.54 8.82 -18.42
N LEU A 411 -21.00 10.04 -18.11
CA LEU A 411 -20.43 10.81 -16.99
C LEU A 411 -20.63 10.09 -15.67
N ALA A 412 -21.80 9.52 -15.40
CA ALA A 412 -22.05 8.74 -14.19
C ALA A 412 -21.14 7.50 -14.09
N GLY A 413 -20.85 6.82 -15.23
CA GLY A 413 -19.89 5.72 -15.28
C GLY A 413 -18.46 6.16 -15.01
N VAL A 414 -18.07 7.35 -15.48
CA VAL A 414 -16.77 7.95 -15.20
C VAL A 414 -16.67 8.40 -13.73
N ASP A 415 -17.75 8.93 -13.14
CA ASP A 415 -17.79 9.34 -11.73
C ASP A 415 -17.60 8.14 -10.77
N LEU A 416 -18.02 6.92 -11.16
CA LEU A 416 -17.73 5.71 -10.39
C LEU A 416 -16.23 5.42 -10.31
N MET A 417 -15.43 5.86 -11.27
CA MET A 417 -13.98 5.71 -11.26
C MET A 417 -13.30 6.52 -10.16
N ASP A 418 -14.01 7.48 -9.52
CA ASP A 418 -13.49 8.18 -8.34
C ASP A 418 -13.14 7.20 -7.21
N TYR A 419 -13.93 6.14 -7.03
CA TYR A 419 -13.65 5.07 -6.07
C TYR A 419 -12.41 4.23 -6.42
N GLN A 420 -11.99 4.20 -7.67
CA GLN A 420 -10.73 3.57 -8.05
C GLN A 420 -9.53 4.50 -7.85
N PHE A 421 -9.69 5.80 -8.13
CA PHE A 421 -8.57 6.73 -8.22
C PHE A 421 -8.38 7.64 -7.01
N ASN A 422 -9.43 7.85 -6.23
CA ASN A 422 -9.40 8.74 -5.07
C ASN A 422 -9.89 8.04 -3.80
N ALA A 423 -9.62 6.73 -3.64
CA ALA A 423 -9.99 5.95 -2.46
C ALA A 423 -9.14 6.31 -1.22
N HIS A 424 -8.99 7.58 -0.95
CA HIS A 424 -8.08 8.16 0.04
C HIS A 424 -8.41 7.70 1.47
N GLY A 425 -9.72 7.48 1.76
CA GLY A 425 -10.15 6.90 3.03
C GLY A 425 -9.75 5.45 3.20
N VAL A 426 -9.69 4.65 2.12
CA VAL A 426 -9.20 3.27 2.16
C VAL A 426 -7.68 3.24 2.31
N GLU A 427 -6.97 4.16 1.66
CA GLU A 427 -5.50 4.22 1.66
C GLU A 427 -4.93 4.65 3.02
N LEU A 428 -5.49 5.69 3.64
CA LEU A 428 -5.01 6.31 4.88
C LEU A 428 -5.92 6.09 6.09
N GLY A 429 -7.21 5.88 5.87
CA GLY A 429 -8.25 5.86 6.91
C GLY A 429 -8.35 4.53 7.67
N GLN A 430 -7.31 3.70 7.66
CA GLN A 430 -7.27 2.44 8.40
C GLN A 430 -7.42 2.69 9.91
N ARG A 431 -8.26 1.88 10.57
CA ARG A 431 -8.54 1.98 12.01
C ARG A 431 -8.36 0.63 12.65
N TYR A 432 -7.49 0.55 13.65
CA TYR A 432 -7.17 -0.69 14.34
C TYR A 432 -8.00 -0.89 15.60
N ARG A 433 -8.39 -2.14 15.84
CA ARG A 433 -8.94 -2.62 17.10
C ARG A 433 -8.23 -3.92 17.44
N SER A 434 -7.45 -3.90 18.50
CA SER A 434 -6.66 -5.04 18.95
C SER A 434 -6.30 -4.90 20.41
N SER A 435 -5.72 -5.92 21.01
CA SER A 435 -5.18 -5.86 22.37
C SER A 435 -3.98 -4.89 22.51
N ALA A 436 -3.34 -4.48 21.40
CA ALA A 436 -2.35 -3.40 21.38
C ALA A 436 -2.97 -1.98 21.37
N ILE A 437 -4.29 -1.87 21.54
CA ILE A 437 -5.06 -0.63 21.76
C ILE A 437 -5.84 -0.79 23.06
N PRO A 438 -5.19 -0.65 24.25
CA PRO A 438 -5.71 -1.11 25.54
C PRO A 438 -7.03 -0.46 25.99
N LEU A 439 -7.28 0.77 25.57
CA LEU A 439 -8.49 1.53 25.91
C LEU A 439 -9.12 2.05 24.62
N ALA A 440 -9.83 1.15 23.92
CA ALA A 440 -10.50 1.49 22.68
C ALA A 440 -11.68 2.43 22.94
N GLU A 441 -11.65 3.59 22.29
CA GLU A 441 -12.76 4.53 22.23
C GLU A 441 -13.61 4.31 20.97
N PRO A 442 -14.89 4.75 20.94
CA PRO A 442 -15.67 4.75 19.72
C PRO A 442 -15.03 5.71 18.70
N PHE A 443 -14.88 5.26 17.46
CA PHE A 443 -14.44 6.15 16.39
C PHE A 443 -15.54 7.17 16.06
N PRO A 444 -15.17 8.42 15.71
CA PRO A 444 -16.14 9.40 15.27
C PRO A 444 -16.84 8.93 13.97
N GLU A 445 -18.09 9.31 13.82
CA GLU A 445 -18.83 9.09 12.58
C GLU A 445 -18.14 9.80 11.42
N TYR A 446 -18.26 9.20 10.23
CA TYR A 446 -17.73 9.81 9.02
C TYR A 446 -18.63 10.95 8.57
N THR A 447 -18.07 12.12 8.35
CA THR A 447 -18.78 13.31 7.85
C THR A 447 -18.87 13.37 6.33
N ARG A 448 -18.04 12.57 5.64
CA ARG A 448 -17.96 12.42 4.18
C ARG A 448 -17.91 10.93 3.86
N ASP A 449 -17.97 10.56 2.57
CA ASP A 449 -17.80 9.16 2.15
C ASP A 449 -16.50 8.58 2.69
N ARG A 450 -16.60 7.47 3.41
CA ARG A 450 -15.48 6.85 4.15
C ARG A 450 -14.45 6.18 3.25
N GLU A 451 -14.80 5.84 2.01
CA GLU A 451 -13.87 5.22 1.07
C GLU A 451 -13.11 6.30 0.29
N LEU A 452 -13.79 7.40 -0.07
CA LEU A 452 -13.21 8.48 -0.85
C LEU A 452 -12.38 9.47 -0.02
N TYR A 453 -12.73 9.67 1.25
CA TYR A 453 -12.14 10.76 2.04
C TYR A 453 -11.46 10.25 3.31
N PHE A 454 -10.21 10.65 3.49
CA PHE A 454 -9.53 10.44 4.77
C PHE A 454 -10.10 11.42 5.82
N GLN A 455 -10.51 10.90 6.96
CA GLN A 455 -10.95 11.69 8.12
C GLN A 455 -9.95 11.48 9.25
N PRO A 456 -9.06 12.48 9.52
CA PRO A 456 -8.08 12.38 10.59
C PRO A 456 -8.76 12.38 11.96
N SER A 457 -8.18 11.66 12.91
CA SER A 457 -8.62 11.61 14.32
C SER A 457 -7.45 11.17 15.20
N THR A 458 -7.48 11.54 16.48
CA THR A 458 -6.53 11.07 17.48
C THR A 458 -7.11 10.01 18.43
N VAL A 459 -8.26 9.45 18.09
CA VAL A 459 -8.82 8.29 18.80
C VAL A 459 -7.86 7.10 18.69
N PRO A 460 -7.61 6.36 19.79
CA PRO A 460 -6.77 5.16 19.77
C PRO A 460 -7.18 4.18 18.67
N GLY A 461 -6.21 3.68 17.93
CA GLY A 461 -6.39 2.86 16.73
C GLY A 461 -6.43 3.65 15.43
N SER A 462 -6.43 4.98 15.46
CA SER A 462 -6.26 5.84 14.27
C SER A 462 -4.78 6.05 13.95
N HIS A 463 -4.49 6.27 12.67
CA HIS A 463 -3.21 6.80 12.24
C HIS A 463 -3.00 8.23 12.77
N LEU A 464 -1.79 8.55 13.24
CA LEU A 464 -1.46 9.89 13.73
C LEU A 464 -1.70 10.94 12.62
N PRO A 465 -2.50 11.98 12.87
CA PRO A 465 -2.70 13.04 11.89
C PRO A 465 -1.42 13.79 11.57
N HIS A 466 -1.21 14.07 10.28
CA HIS A 466 -0.16 14.95 9.81
C HIS A 466 -0.54 16.41 10.04
N VAL A 467 0.37 17.16 10.64
CA VAL A 467 0.44 18.62 10.55
C VAL A 467 1.90 19.06 10.48
N TRP A 468 2.11 20.24 9.95
CA TRP A 468 3.43 20.85 9.95
C TRP A 468 3.64 21.66 11.21
N VAL A 469 4.71 21.35 11.92
CA VAL A 469 5.23 22.12 13.06
C VAL A 469 6.64 22.63 12.76
N ARG A 470 7.15 23.56 13.56
CA ARG A 470 8.51 24.10 13.40
C ARG A 470 9.40 23.61 14.53
N ARG A 471 10.59 23.11 14.19
CA ARG A 471 11.67 22.87 15.13
C ARG A 471 12.86 23.73 14.72
N ASN A 472 13.22 24.71 15.57
CA ASN A 472 14.15 25.77 15.20
C ASN A 472 13.64 26.51 13.94
N GLU A 473 14.38 26.46 12.84
CA GLU A 473 14.00 27.06 11.55
C GLU A 473 13.46 26.04 10.54
N GLU A 474 13.40 24.76 10.91
CA GLU A 474 12.98 23.68 10.03
C GLU A 474 11.49 23.35 10.18
N ARG A 475 10.85 23.09 9.06
CA ARG A 475 9.48 22.56 9.00
C ARG A 475 9.51 21.04 9.12
N VAL A 476 8.82 20.51 10.14
CA VAL A 476 8.83 19.08 10.48
C VAL A 476 7.38 18.57 10.54
N SER A 477 7.11 17.38 10.03
CA SER A 477 5.82 16.74 10.17
C SER A 477 5.64 16.11 11.55
N THR A 478 4.44 16.10 12.09
CA THR A 478 4.12 15.29 13.29
C THR A 478 4.51 13.82 13.12
N LEU A 479 4.46 13.29 11.90
CA LEU A 479 4.88 11.91 11.59
C LEU A 479 6.38 11.70 11.73
N ASP A 480 7.19 12.74 11.52
CA ASP A 480 8.66 12.67 11.65
C ASP A 480 9.11 12.69 13.13
N LEU A 481 8.20 12.99 14.06
CA LEU A 481 8.49 12.97 15.50
C LEU A 481 8.53 11.55 16.07
N ILE A 482 7.92 10.60 15.37
CA ILE A 482 7.71 9.24 15.87
C ILE A 482 8.98 8.42 15.68
N ASP A 483 9.40 7.75 16.75
CA ASP A 483 10.50 6.82 16.73
C ASP A 483 10.02 5.44 16.26
N TYR A 484 10.71 4.87 15.26
CA TYR A 484 10.39 3.52 14.78
C TYR A 484 10.86 2.41 15.74
N VAL A 485 11.88 2.66 16.56
CA VAL A 485 12.44 1.66 17.49
C VAL A 485 11.64 1.57 18.78
N GLY A 486 10.96 2.66 19.16
CA GLY A 486 10.22 2.76 20.42
C GLY A 486 8.89 3.51 20.27
N PHE A 487 8.23 3.71 21.40
CA PHE A 487 7.01 4.51 21.47
C PHE A 487 7.35 6.00 21.54
N THR A 488 6.41 6.84 21.14
CA THR A 488 6.54 8.29 21.30
C THR A 488 5.34 8.83 22.06
N LEU A 489 5.59 9.58 23.13
CA LEU A 489 4.56 10.29 23.87
C LEU A 489 4.53 11.76 23.43
N LEU A 490 3.50 12.15 22.69
CA LEU A 490 3.25 13.52 22.29
C LEU A 490 2.50 14.25 23.41
N THR A 491 3.02 15.41 23.84
CA THR A 491 2.43 16.20 24.92
C THR A 491 2.25 17.65 24.51
N GLY A 492 1.34 18.37 25.20
CA GLY A 492 1.15 19.79 25.02
C GLY A 492 2.02 20.65 25.98
N ILE A 493 1.69 21.94 26.08
CA ILE A 493 2.41 22.92 26.92
C ILE A 493 2.46 22.50 28.40
N GLY A 494 1.40 21.90 28.92
CA GLY A 494 1.30 21.40 30.30
C GLY A 494 1.82 19.98 30.51
N GLY A 495 2.64 19.43 29.60
CA GLY A 495 3.02 18.02 29.56
C GLY A 495 4.23 17.58 30.38
N ASN A 496 4.79 18.43 31.29
CA ASN A 496 6.00 18.08 32.05
C ASN A 496 5.85 16.79 32.86
N ALA A 497 4.73 16.64 33.58
CA ALA A 497 4.48 15.42 34.37
C ALA A 497 4.36 14.16 33.51
N TRP A 498 3.83 14.28 32.30
CA TRP A 498 3.81 13.17 31.34
C TRP A 498 5.20 12.79 30.83
N ASN A 499 6.09 13.78 30.62
CA ASN A 499 7.47 13.53 30.21
C ASN A 499 8.27 12.84 31.33
N GLU A 500 7.99 13.17 32.60
CA GLU A 500 8.57 12.50 33.76
C GLU A 500 8.04 11.07 33.87
N ALA A 501 6.73 10.88 33.71
CA ALA A 501 6.10 9.56 33.69
C ALA A 501 6.69 8.67 32.59
N ALA A 502 6.85 9.19 31.37
CA ALA A 502 7.45 8.46 30.26
C ALA A 502 8.88 7.98 30.55
N ARG A 503 9.72 8.85 31.15
CA ARG A 503 11.09 8.47 31.55
C ARG A 503 11.10 7.38 32.62
N ALA A 504 10.23 7.50 33.63
CA ALA A 504 10.13 6.51 34.73
C ALA A 504 9.66 5.15 34.17
N VAL A 505 8.60 5.13 33.39
CA VAL A 505 8.03 3.91 32.82
C VAL A 505 8.99 3.27 31.79
N ALA A 506 9.68 4.06 30.95
CA ALA A 506 10.69 3.55 30.03
C ALA A 506 11.83 2.83 30.75
N ALA A 507 12.33 3.42 31.86
CA ALA A 507 13.38 2.83 32.65
C ALA A 507 12.91 1.53 33.37
N GLU A 508 11.71 1.54 33.97
CA GLU A 508 11.13 0.40 34.65
C GLU A 508 10.90 -0.79 33.70
N LEU A 509 10.29 -0.54 32.55
CA LEU A 509 9.89 -1.59 31.62
C LEU A 509 11.00 -1.99 30.63
N SER A 510 12.12 -1.24 30.60
CA SER A 510 13.20 -1.39 29.61
C SER A 510 12.68 -1.29 28.17
N VAL A 511 11.73 -0.38 27.92
CA VAL A 511 11.14 -0.13 26.60
C VAL A 511 11.32 1.37 26.26
N PRO A 512 11.90 1.71 25.08
CA PRO A 512 12.10 3.10 24.71
C PRO A 512 10.76 3.86 24.59
N ILE A 513 10.66 5.01 25.28
CA ILE A 513 9.54 5.96 25.15
C ILE A 513 10.15 7.35 24.96
N LYS A 514 10.18 7.80 23.71
CA LYS A 514 10.57 9.17 23.36
C LYS A 514 9.45 10.14 23.74
N THR A 515 9.78 11.37 24.10
CA THR A 515 8.79 12.42 24.34
C THR A 515 8.98 13.55 23.35
N ALA A 516 7.88 14.14 22.88
CA ALA A 516 7.89 15.33 22.04
C ALA A 516 6.81 16.30 22.51
N ARG A 517 7.19 17.57 22.73
CA ARG A 517 6.28 18.59 23.22
C ARG A 517 5.89 19.54 22.09
N LEU A 518 4.57 19.57 21.78
CA LEU A 518 4.01 20.38 20.71
C LEU A 518 3.16 21.52 21.29
N GLY A 519 3.26 22.68 20.69
CA GLY A 519 2.46 23.85 21.03
C GLY A 519 3.23 25.15 20.86
N LEU A 520 2.60 26.28 21.14
CA LEU A 520 3.22 27.57 20.98
C LEU A 520 4.48 27.71 21.85
N ARG A 521 5.61 28.04 21.23
CA ARG A 521 6.93 28.15 21.88
C ARG A 521 7.41 26.89 22.61
N GLN A 522 6.95 25.72 22.16
CA GLN A 522 7.49 24.45 22.64
C GLN A 522 8.60 23.92 21.71
N GLU A 523 9.16 22.75 22.03
CA GLU A 523 10.17 22.09 21.20
C GLU A 523 9.74 21.98 19.73
N PHE A 524 8.45 21.68 19.53
CA PHE A 524 7.81 21.67 18.22
C PHE A 524 6.72 22.74 18.22
N ASP A 525 7.01 23.85 17.56
CA ASP A 525 6.20 25.08 17.62
C ASP A 525 5.03 25.01 16.63
N ASP A 526 3.81 25.05 17.15
CA ASP A 526 2.54 25.00 16.40
C ASP A 526 2.07 26.43 16.07
N LEU A 527 2.82 27.15 15.25
CA LEU A 527 2.54 28.57 14.95
C LEU A 527 1.20 28.82 14.25
N LEU A 528 0.72 27.87 13.43
CA LEU A 528 -0.55 27.98 12.73
C LEU A 528 -1.73 27.45 13.57
N GLY A 529 -1.42 26.82 14.69
CA GLY A 529 -2.43 26.18 15.55
C GLY A 529 -3.11 24.96 14.92
N ASP A 530 -2.50 24.36 13.90
CA ASP A 530 -3.09 23.23 13.19
C ASP A 530 -3.08 21.96 14.02
N TRP A 531 -2.00 21.71 14.77
CA TRP A 531 -1.97 20.64 15.76
C TRP A 531 -3.02 20.86 16.86
N THR A 532 -3.11 22.08 17.38
CA THR A 532 -4.08 22.45 18.42
C THR A 532 -5.53 22.20 17.99
N LYS A 533 -5.84 22.37 16.70
CA LYS A 533 -7.18 22.11 16.15
C LYS A 533 -7.50 20.61 16.01
N ILE A 534 -6.50 19.76 15.77
CA ILE A 534 -6.72 18.36 15.40
C ILE A 534 -6.39 17.35 16.51
N ARG A 535 -5.62 17.73 17.52
CA ARG A 535 -5.11 16.81 18.56
C ARG A 535 -6.17 16.19 19.46
N GLU A 536 -7.38 16.76 19.54
CA GLU A 536 -8.53 16.28 20.34
C GLU A 536 -8.24 16.05 21.85
N VAL A 537 -7.12 16.51 22.36
CA VAL A 537 -6.73 16.50 23.78
C VAL A 537 -6.33 17.90 24.25
N SER A 538 -6.39 18.18 25.55
CA SER A 538 -6.01 19.48 26.10
C SER A 538 -4.48 19.70 26.08
N ASP A 539 -4.04 20.93 26.43
CA ASP A 539 -2.61 21.26 26.61
C ASP A 539 -1.92 20.42 27.70
N ARG A 540 -2.69 19.84 28.61
CA ARG A 540 -2.22 18.96 29.69
C ARG A 540 -2.39 17.47 29.37
N GLY A 541 -2.98 17.13 28.22
CA GLY A 541 -3.16 15.77 27.75
C GLY A 541 -1.95 15.21 27.02
N CYS A 542 -2.05 13.95 26.60
CA CYS A 542 -1.02 13.27 25.84
C CYS A 542 -1.57 12.26 24.85
N LEU A 543 -0.76 11.90 23.85
CA LEU A 543 -0.99 10.81 22.91
C LEU A 543 0.20 9.85 22.96
N LEU A 544 -0.05 8.57 23.21
CA LEU A 544 0.97 7.52 23.05
C LEU A 544 0.88 6.95 21.64
N VAL A 545 1.93 7.13 20.89
CA VAL A 545 2.02 6.71 19.47
C VAL A 545 2.97 5.52 19.36
N ARG A 546 2.54 4.51 18.61
CA ARG A 546 3.29 3.29 18.31
C ARG A 546 4.36 3.57 17.24
N PRO A 547 5.38 2.69 17.11
CA PRO A 547 6.39 2.79 16.05
C PRO A 547 5.83 2.87 14.62
N ASP A 548 4.69 2.22 14.36
CA ASP A 548 4.00 2.24 13.06
C ASP A 548 3.08 3.46 12.85
N ARG A 549 3.21 4.49 13.70
CA ARG A 549 2.48 5.77 13.64
C ARG A 549 0.98 5.67 13.92
N PHE A 550 0.51 4.59 14.54
CA PHE A 550 -0.83 4.49 15.06
C PHE A 550 -0.87 4.90 16.53
N ILE A 551 -1.95 5.57 16.92
CA ILE A 551 -2.17 6.00 18.30
C ILE A 551 -2.62 4.79 19.10
N ALA A 552 -1.82 4.40 20.10
CA ALA A 552 -2.14 3.30 20.99
C ALA A 552 -3.10 3.72 22.08
N TRP A 553 -2.93 4.94 22.60
CA TRP A 553 -3.69 5.48 23.71
C TRP A 553 -3.60 7.00 23.77
N ARG A 554 -4.58 7.62 24.42
CA ARG A 554 -4.59 9.05 24.72
C ARG A 554 -5.16 9.32 26.11
N ASN A 555 -4.78 10.46 26.68
CA ASN A 555 -5.45 11.03 27.85
C ASN A 555 -5.78 12.50 27.57
N SER A 556 -7.04 12.89 27.80
CA SER A 556 -7.51 14.24 27.50
C SER A 556 -6.90 15.34 28.39
N GLY A 557 -6.36 14.97 29.57
CA GLY A 557 -5.80 15.91 30.55
C GLY A 557 -4.63 15.34 31.35
N LEU A 558 -4.45 15.81 32.57
CA LEU A 558 -3.43 15.33 33.50
C LEU A 558 -4.11 14.70 34.71
N PRO A 559 -4.03 13.37 34.89
CA PRO A 559 -4.55 12.68 36.08
C PRO A 559 -3.67 12.94 37.31
N SER A 560 -4.15 12.51 38.48
CA SER A 560 -3.40 12.60 39.74
C SER A 560 -2.12 11.73 39.77
N ASP A 561 -2.14 10.61 39.04
CA ASP A 561 -1.00 9.68 38.90
C ASP A 561 -0.73 9.36 37.42
N PRO A 562 -0.04 10.24 36.68
CA PRO A 562 0.26 10.02 35.27
C PRO A 562 1.25 8.85 35.07
N THR A 563 2.14 8.58 36.01
CA THR A 563 3.11 7.49 35.92
C THR A 563 2.41 6.13 36.06
N GLY A 564 1.56 5.97 37.05
CA GLY A 564 0.81 4.72 37.24
C GLY A 564 -0.17 4.45 36.09
N GLU A 565 -0.76 5.51 35.50
CA GLU A 565 -1.64 5.36 34.36
C GLU A 565 -0.89 4.93 33.10
N LEU A 566 0.19 5.62 32.74
CA LEU A 566 1.01 5.26 31.59
C LEU A 566 1.61 3.86 31.74
N ARG A 567 2.06 3.51 32.96
CA ARG A 567 2.58 2.17 33.27
C ARG A 567 1.54 1.07 33.00
N ARG A 568 0.30 1.25 33.46
CA ARG A 568 -0.79 0.26 33.21
C ARG A 568 -1.07 0.08 31.74
N VAL A 569 -1.13 1.19 31.00
CA VAL A 569 -1.34 1.18 29.54
C VAL A 569 -0.20 0.44 28.83
N MET A 570 1.04 0.75 29.16
CA MET A 570 2.20 0.09 28.56
C MET A 570 2.26 -1.41 28.87
N LEU A 571 1.98 -1.82 30.11
CA LEU A 571 1.94 -3.24 30.49
C LEU A 571 0.88 -4.00 29.69
N SER A 572 -0.31 -3.43 29.54
CA SER A 572 -1.39 -4.02 28.74
C SER A 572 -1.00 -4.13 27.27
N LEU A 573 -0.51 -3.05 26.68
CA LEU A 573 -0.09 -2.99 25.27
C LEU A 573 1.00 -4.02 24.94
N LEU A 574 1.97 -4.19 25.85
CA LEU A 574 3.09 -5.11 25.68
C LEU A 574 2.73 -6.57 26.05
N GLY A 575 1.48 -6.83 26.43
CA GLY A 575 1.02 -8.15 26.89
C GLY A 575 1.64 -8.59 28.23
N ARG A 576 2.20 -7.67 29.02
CA ARG A 576 2.91 -7.93 30.28
C ARG A 576 2.02 -7.78 31.53
N GLY A 577 0.75 -7.43 31.36
CA GLY A 577 -0.22 -7.22 32.47
C GLY A 577 -1.65 -7.43 31.99
N THR A 578 -2.60 -7.43 32.92
CA THR A 578 -4.02 -7.44 32.62
C THR A 578 -4.44 -6.09 32.01
N ALA A 579 -5.38 -6.12 31.05
CA ALA A 579 -5.98 -4.91 30.52
C ALA A 579 -6.50 -4.02 31.67
N PRO A 580 -6.39 -2.69 31.56
CA PRO A 580 -7.05 -1.79 32.52
C PRO A 580 -8.56 -2.03 32.46
N ALA A 581 -9.19 -2.08 33.64
CA ALA A 581 -10.63 -2.27 33.82
C ALA A 581 -11.41 -1.05 33.27
#